data_91f00faf09fa44f060faea86a1fe7922
#
_entry.id   91f00faf09fa44f060faea86a1fe7922
#
_cell.length_a   1.000
_cell.length_b   1.000
_cell.length_c   1.000
_cell.angle_alpha   90.00
_cell.angle_beta   90.00
_cell.angle_gamma   90.00
#
_symmetry.space_group_name_H-M   'P 1'
#
loop_
_entity.id
_entity.type
_entity.pdbx_description
1 polymer ?
#
loop_
_entity_poly.entity_id
_entity_poly.type
_entity_poly.pdbx_seq_one_letter_code
_entity_poly.pdbx_strand_id
1 'polypeptide(L)'
;HYKGYFPINHHGGGNMDRKKVLEWFQDILKTDSTKIFHNAMYDVAWIRALGLKINGRIVDTMIAAAVTDENRFRYDLNSLSWKYNGYGKSEAGLSEAAAEWGIDPKSEMYKLPSLNVGAYAERDAEATFGLWQHMKREIIEQDLDAVFNLETDLFPCLVDMRFKGVRVDVEGAQKLKKTLI
;
A
#
# COMPACT_ATOMS: atom_id res chain seq x y z
N HIS A 1 15.55 -14.24 3.08
CA HIS A 1 14.72 -13.09 2.71
C HIS A 1 15.33 -11.81 3.28
N TYR A 2 15.46 -10.79 2.46
CA TYR A 2 15.90 -9.47 2.90
C TYR A 2 14.67 -8.57 3.07
N LYS A 3 14.61 -7.81 4.16
CA LYS A 3 13.64 -6.75 4.40
C LYS A 3 14.39 -5.49 4.83
N GLY A 4 13.89 -4.33 4.49
CA GLY A 4 14.52 -3.08 4.88
C GLY A 4 13.60 -1.90 4.62
N TYR A 5 13.83 -0.85 5.39
CA TYR A 5 13.23 0.46 5.23
C TYR A 5 14.22 1.43 4.59
N PHE A 6 13.80 2.15 3.56
CA PHE A 6 14.65 3.07 2.78
C PHE A 6 14.09 4.49 2.85
N PRO A 7 14.32 5.22 3.93
CA PRO A 7 13.76 6.56 4.14
C PRO A 7 14.40 7.59 3.21
N ILE A 8 13.57 8.42 2.57
CA ILE A 8 14.04 9.43 1.61
C ILE A 8 13.49 10.84 1.84
N ASN A 9 12.54 11.01 2.77
CA ASN A 9 11.88 12.30 2.95
C ASN A 9 11.22 12.47 4.34
N HIS A 10 11.91 12.10 5.41
CA HIS A 10 11.50 12.41 6.78
C HIS A 10 11.98 13.79 7.20
N HIS A 11 11.12 14.59 7.80
CA HIS A 11 11.49 15.89 8.38
C HIS A 11 12.36 15.73 9.64
N GLY A 12 12.10 14.70 10.44
CA GLY A 12 12.90 14.37 11.63
C GLY A 12 14.28 13.80 11.35
N GLY A 13 14.66 13.65 10.07
CA GLY A 13 15.98 13.19 9.65
C GLY A 13 16.11 11.68 9.52
N GLY A 14 17.36 11.21 9.37
CA GLY A 14 17.70 9.80 9.13
C GLY A 14 17.44 9.35 7.69
N ASN A 15 17.35 10.28 6.74
CA ASN A 15 17.12 9.98 5.33
C ASN A 15 18.38 9.46 4.65
N MET A 16 18.17 8.54 3.73
CA MET A 16 19.18 8.08 2.77
C MET A 16 19.25 9.04 1.57
N ASP A 17 20.28 8.87 0.73
CA ASP A 17 20.37 9.60 -0.53
C ASP A 17 19.18 9.25 -1.43
N ARG A 18 18.28 10.21 -1.58
CA ARG A 18 17.03 10.03 -2.32
C ARG A 18 17.26 9.56 -3.76
N LYS A 19 18.26 10.11 -4.45
CA LYS A 19 18.53 9.77 -5.84
C LYS A 19 18.97 8.32 -5.96
N LYS A 20 19.92 7.89 -5.13
CA LYS A 20 20.42 6.51 -5.12
C LYS A 20 19.33 5.49 -4.76
N VAL A 21 18.50 5.82 -3.78
CA VAL A 21 17.36 4.94 -3.39
C VAL A 21 16.36 4.82 -4.53
N LEU A 22 15.98 5.91 -5.19
CA LEU A 22 15.00 5.87 -6.29
C LEU A 22 15.58 5.16 -7.54
N GLU A 23 16.85 5.32 -7.86
CA GLU A 23 17.53 4.59 -8.94
C GLU A 23 17.53 3.07 -8.65
N TRP A 24 17.98 2.66 -7.47
CA TRP A 24 17.94 1.27 -7.03
C TRP A 24 16.52 0.69 -7.02
N PHE A 25 15.54 1.44 -6.51
CA PHE A 25 14.15 1.00 -6.49
C PHE A 25 13.58 0.85 -7.91
N GLN A 26 13.90 1.78 -8.82
CA GLN A 26 13.52 1.66 -10.23
C GLN A 26 14.09 0.40 -10.88
N ASP A 27 15.33 0.02 -10.56
CA ASP A 27 15.92 -1.21 -11.10
C ASP A 27 15.19 -2.46 -10.62
N ILE A 28 14.74 -2.51 -9.36
CA ILE A 28 13.88 -3.58 -8.84
C ILE A 28 12.52 -3.57 -9.55
N LEU A 29 11.89 -2.40 -9.69
CA LEU A 29 10.57 -2.26 -10.30
C LEU A 29 10.56 -2.65 -11.79
N LYS A 30 11.67 -2.50 -12.51
CA LYS A 30 11.81 -2.88 -13.93
C LYS A 30 11.88 -4.39 -14.16
N THR A 31 12.20 -5.18 -13.15
CA THR A 31 12.25 -6.64 -13.30
C THR A 31 10.88 -7.22 -13.61
N ASP A 32 10.83 -8.38 -14.28
CA ASP A 32 9.57 -9.09 -14.55
C ASP A 32 9.03 -9.87 -13.34
N SER A 33 9.67 -9.73 -12.17
CA SER A 33 9.21 -10.36 -10.93
C SER A 33 7.83 -9.83 -10.52
N THR A 34 7.03 -10.66 -9.89
CA THR A 34 5.75 -10.24 -9.29
C THR A 34 6.00 -9.28 -8.14
N LYS A 35 5.31 -8.15 -8.14
CA LYS A 35 5.30 -7.16 -7.05
C LYS A 35 4.03 -7.36 -6.23
N ILE A 36 4.21 -7.57 -4.93
CA ILE A 36 3.13 -7.86 -3.99
C ILE A 36 2.89 -6.64 -3.10
N PHE A 37 1.66 -6.20 -3.05
CA PHE A 37 1.21 -5.06 -2.26
C PHE A 37 0.02 -5.44 -1.38
N HIS A 38 -0.33 -4.56 -0.48
CA HIS A 38 -1.62 -4.56 0.20
C HIS A 38 -2.28 -3.19 0.03
N ASN A 39 -3.45 -3.14 -0.61
CA ASN A 39 -4.05 -1.91 -1.12
C ASN A 39 -3.14 -1.22 -2.17
N ALA A 40 -2.76 -1.99 -3.18
CA ALA A 40 -1.81 -1.62 -4.22
C ALA A 40 -2.11 -0.26 -4.89
N MET A 41 -3.39 0.15 -4.92
CA MET A 41 -3.80 1.43 -5.49
C MET A 41 -3.10 2.62 -4.82
N TYR A 42 -2.82 2.53 -3.52
CA TYR A 42 -2.10 3.57 -2.79
C TYR A 42 -0.62 3.62 -3.21
N ASP A 43 0.08 2.49 -3.13
CA ASP A 43 1.52 2.42 -3.39
C ASP A 43 1.85 2.66 -4.86
N VAL A 44 1.10 2.04 -5.78
CA VAL A 44 1.29 2.22 -7.23
C VAL A 44 1.03 3.66 -7.65
N ALA A 45 0.07 4.34 -7.03
CA ALA A 45 -0.16 5.76 -7.28
C ALA A 45 1.06 6.61 -6.88
N TRP A 46 1.66 6.36 -5.72
CA TRP A 46 2.88 7.07 -5.30
C TRP A 46 4.09 6.75 -6.17
N ILE A 47 4.30 5.48 -6.52
CA ILE A 47 5.37 5.04 -7.44
C ILE A 47 5.24 5.80 -8.77
N ARG A 48 4.03 5.86 -9.33
CA ARG A 48 3.75 6.58 -10.57
C ARG A 48 3.95 8.11 -10.42
N ALA A 49 3.54 8.70 -9.30
CA ALA A 49 3.74 10.12 -9.01
C ALA A 49 5.24 10.48 -8.88
N LEU A 50 6.08 9.53 -8.46
CA LEU A 50 7.54 9.68 -8.45
C LEU A 50 8.18 9.51 -9.86
N GLY A 51 7.39 9.25 -10.90
CA GLY A 51 7.86 9.02 -12.27
C GLY A 51 8.48 7.64 -12.51
N LEU A 52 8.30 6.71 -11.56
CA LEU A 52 8.83 5.35 -11.64
C LEU A 52 7.85 4.44 -12.41
N LYS A 53 8.41 3.41 -13.07
CA LYS A 53 7.64 2.44 -13.86
C LYS A 53 7.73 1.07 -13.23
N ILE A 54 6.61 0.36 -13.20
CA ILE A 54 6.52 -1.01 -12.69
C ILE A 54 6.36 -1.96 -13.87
N ASN A 55 7.24 -2.95 -13.98
CA ASN A 55 7.11 -4.09 -14.88
C ASN A 55 6.71 -5.34 -14.09
N GLY A 56 6.27 -6.36 -14.81
CA GLY A 56 5.80 -7.61 -14.22
C GLY A 56 4.40 -7.47 -13.60
N ARG A 57 3.97 -8.55 -12.99
CA ARG A 57 2.63 -8.65 -12.42
C ARG A 57 2.53 -7.92 -11.08
N ILE A 58 1.46 -7.16 -10.89
CA ILE A 58 1.11 -6.53 -9.62
C ILE A 58 0.06 -7.41 -8.94
N VAL A 59 0.34 -7.84 -7.72
CA VAL A 59 -0.59 -8.60 -6.88
C VAL A 59 -0.99 -7.73 -5.69
N ASP A 60 -2.29 -7.64 -5.45
CA ASP A 60 -2.85 -6.97 -4.27
C ASP A 60 -3.47 -8.02 -3.33
N THR A 61 -2.91 -8.15 -2.13
CA THR A 61 -3.43 -9.09 -1.12
C THR A 61 -4.80 -8.66 -0.58
N MET A 62 -5.19 -7.39 -0.72
CA MET A 62 -6.55 -6.96 -0.37
C MET A 62 -7.57 -7.47 -1.40
N ILE A 63 -7.25 -7.45 -2.69
CA ILE A 63 -8.06 -8.06 -3.75
C ILE A 63 -8.11 -9.58 -3.54
N ALA A 64 -6.96 -10.22 -3.31
CA ALA A 64 -6.91 -11.66 -3.05
C ALA A 64 -7.82 -12.06 -1.87
N ALA A 65 -7.80 -11.29 -0.79
CA ALA A 65 -8.65 -11.53 0.38
C ALA A 65 -10.15 -11.38 0.07
N ALA A 66 -10.53 -10.43 -0.78
CA ALA A 66 -11.92 -10.25 -1.20
C ALA A 66 -12.41 -11.37 -2.12
N VAL A 67 -11.52 -11.88 -2.97
CA VAL A 67 -11.83 -13.01 -3.87
C VAL A 67 -11.97 -14.32 -3.10
N THR A 68 -11.15 -14.55 -2.06
CA THR A 68 -11.18 -15.80 -1.26
C THR A 68 -12.29 -15.81 -0.19
N ASP A 69 -12.75 -14.64 0.27
CA ASP A 69 -13.79 -14.53 1.31
C ASP A 69 -14.49 -13.17 1.20
N GLU A 70 -15.53 -13.08 0.38
CA GLU A 70 -16.30 -11.87 0.11
C GLU A 70 -17.21 -11.46 1.28
N ASN A 71 -17.41 -12.34 2.25
CA ASN A 71 -18.29 -12.07 3.41
C ASN A 71 -17.58 -11.35 4.57
N ARG A 72 -16.32 -10.99 4.40
CA ARG A 72 -15.57 -10.29 5.45
C ARG A 72 -15.96 -8.83 5.57
N PHE A 73 -16.04 -8.35 6.81
CA PHE A 73 -16.27 -6.92 7.09
C PHE A 73 -15.02 -6.05 6.94
N ARG A 74 -13.82 -6.65 6.99
CA ARG A 74 -12.55 -5.93 6.96
C ARG A 74 -11.50 -6.66 6.15
N TYR A 75 -10.86 -5.92 5.27
CA TYR A 75 -9.75 -6.36 4.44
C TYR A 75 -8.46 -5.58 4.73
N ASP A 76 -8.38 -4.86 5.86
CA ASP A 76 -7.17 -4.16 6.28
C ASP A 76 -6.05 -5.15 6.66
N LEU A 77 -4.80 -4.69 6.47
CA LEU A 77 -3.61 -5.51 6.68
C LEU A 77 -3.54 -6.10 8.09
N ASN A 78 -3.92 -5.33 9.11
CA ASN A 78 -3.86 -5.78 10.50
C ASN A 78 -4.82 -6.95 10.76
N SER A 79 -6.09 -6.80 10.35
CA SER A 79 -7.11 -7.84 10.52
C SER A 79 -6.78 -9.13 9.78
N LEU A 80 -6.26 -9.01 8.55
CA LEU A 80 -5.84 -10.15 7.75
C LEU A 80 -4.58 -10.81 8.33
N SER A 81 -3.61 -10.03 8.77
CA SER A 81 -2.37 -10.56 9.34
C SER A 81 -2.62 -11.35 10.62
N TRP A 82 -3.52 -10.90 11.49
CA TRP A 82 -3.94 -11.69 12.65
C TRP A 82 -4.53 -13.04 12.28
N LYS A 83 -5.38 -13.09 11.24
CA LYS A 83 -5.98 -14.36 10.78
C LYS A 83 -4.97 -15.32 10.20
N TYR A 84 -4.11 -14.83 9.30
CA TYR A 84 -3.27 -15.68 8.44
C TYR A 84 -1.85 -15.86 8.97
N ASN A 85 -1.25 -14.82 9.52
CA ASN A 85 0.12 -14.85 10.01
C ASN A 85 0.23 -15.11 11.52
N GLY A 86 -0.89 -15.01 12.28
CA GLY A 86 -0.90 -15.15 13.73
C GLY A 86 -0.36 -13.95 14.49
N TYR A 87 -0.12 -12.82 13.81
CA TYR A 87 0.34 -11.57 14.42
C TYR A 87 -0.20 -10.36 13.68
N GLY A 88 -0.35 -9.24 14.39
CA GLY A 88 -0.78 -7.95 13.81
C GLY A 88 0.37 -7.00 13.52
N LYS A 89 0.00 -5.79 13.17
CA LYS A 89 0.94 -4.67 13.01
C LYS A 89 1.58 -4.32 14.36
N SER A 90 2.83 -3.90 14.32
CA SER A 90 3.53 -3.37 15.49
C SER A 90 3.43 -1.84 15.49
N GLU A 91 2.31 -1.31 16.00
CA GLU A 91 2.06 0.15 16.01
C GLU A 91 2.48 0.83 17.32
N ALA A 92 2.83 0.08 18.38
CA ALA A 92 3.09 0.63 19.70
C ALA A 92 4.22 1.68 19.68
N GLY A 93 5.39 1.34 19.18
CA GLY A 93 6.53 2.26 19.13
C GLY A 93 6.30 3.46 18.21
N LEU A 94 5.52 3.29 17.12
CA LEU A 94 5.12 4.39 16.25
C LEU A 94 4.17 5.34 16.99
N SER A 95 3.19 4.80 17.71
CA SER A 95 2.20 5.57 18.47
C SER A 95 2.82 6.32 19.63
N GLU A 96 3.78 5.71 20.35
CA GLU A 96 4.54 6.35 21.41
C GLU A 96 5.37 7.53 20.87
N ALA A 97 6.13 7.31 19.79
CA ALA A 97 6.91 8.36 19.16
C ALA A 97 6.02 9.51 18.64
N ALA A 98 4.85 9.18 18.04
CA ALA A 98 3.91 10.19 17.56
C ALA A 98 3.34 11.02 18.72
N ALA A 99 3.03 10.40 19.85
CA ALA A 99 2.55 11.07 21.05
C ALA A 99 3.62 12.02 21.64
N GLU A 100 4.88 11.60 21.70
CA GLU A 100 5.99 12.45 22.14
C GLU A 100 6.19 13.67 21.25
N TRP A 101 5.98 13.50 19.95
CA TRP A 101 6.11 14.58 18.94
C TRP A 101 4.84 15.41 18.77
N GLY A 102 3.73 15.05 19.44
CA GLY A 102 2.45 15.74 19.35
C GLY A 102 1.82 15.72 17.96
N ILE A 103 1.98 14.63 17.21
CA ILE A 103 1.52 14.46 15.82
C ILE A 103 0.57 13.27 15.67
N ASP A 104 -0.21 13.28 14.59
CA ASP A 104 -1.02 12.13 14.19
C ASP A 104 -0.16 11.07 13.49
N PRO A 105 -0.09 9.83 14.02
CA PRO A 105 0.78 8.78 13.47
C PRO A 105 0.39 8.32 12.06
N LYS A 106 -0.83 8.59 11.59
CA LYS A 106 -1.27 8.16 10.25
C LYS A 106 -1.04 9.22 9.19
N SER A 107 -1.38 10.47 9.47
CA SER A 107 -1.31 11.56 8.49
C SER A 107 0.03 12.32 8.52
N GLU A 108 0.77 12.24 9.64
CA GLU A 108 1.96 13.05 9.88
C GLU A 108 3.24 12.25 10.16
N MET A 109 3.22 10.95 9.90
CA MET A 109 4.35 10.01 10.10
C MET A 109 5.67 10.52 9.48
N TYR A 110 5.59 11.25 8.36
CA TYR A 110 6.75 11.82 7.69
C TYR A 110 7.50 12.88 8.53
N LYS A 111 6.88 13.42 9.59
CA LYS A 111 7.53 14.36 10.51
C LYS A 111 8.47 13.68 11.48
N LEU A 112 8.26 12.40 11.78
CA LEU A 112 9.12 11.62 12.69
C LEU A 112 10.51 11.37 12.08
N PRO A 113 11.53 11.13 12.94
CA PRO A 113 12.77 10.51 12.49
C PRO A 113 12.50 9.14 11.86
N SER A 114 13.25 8.80 10.81
CA SER A 114 13.06 7.53 10.09
C SER A 114 13.24 6.29 10.98
N LEU A 115 14.06 6.40 12.02
CA LEU A 115 14.30 5.32 12.98
C LEU A 115 13.04 4.86 13.71
N ASN A 116 12.12 5.80 14.00
CA ASN A 116 10.85 5.50 14.68
C ASN A 116 9.83 4.81 13.77
N VAL A 117 10.01 4.89 12.43
CA VAL A 117 9.08 4.35 11.44
C VAL A 117 9.57 3.02 10.85
N GLY A 118 10.88 2.78 10.85
CA GLY A 118 11.49 1.65 10.15
C GLY A 118 10.92 0.29 10.54
N ALA A 119 10.85 0.00 11.83
CA ALA A 119 10.34 -1.29 12.33
C ALA A 119 8.87 -1.53 11.95
N TYR A 120 8.04 -0.48 11.95
CA TYR A 120 6.65 -0.54 11.52
C TYR A 120 6.56 -0.85 10.02
N ALA A 121 7.30 -0.13 9.17
CA ALA A 121 7.27 -0.32 7.73
C ALA A 121 7.80 -1.70 7.30
N GLU A 122 8.87 -2.18 7.93
CA GLU A 122 9.40 -3.53 7.69
C GLU A 122 8.39 -4.61 8.09
N ARG A 123 7.66 -4.41 9.17
CA ARG A 123 6.62 -5.33 9.63
C ARG A 123 5.43 -5.39 8.67
N ASP A 124 5.02 -4.26 8.11
CA ASP A 124 3.96 -4.21 7.11
C ASP A 124 4.35 -4.96 5.82
N ALA A 125 5.59 -4.82 5.37
CA ALA A 125 6.11 -5.57 4.22
C ALA A 125 6.17 -7.09 4.49
N GLU A 126 6.64 -7.49 5.67
CA GLU A 126 6.69 -8.90 6.10
C GLU A 126 5.27 -9.50 6.16
N ALA A 127 4.32 -8.78 6.77
CA ALA A 127 2.94 -9.19 6.88
C ALA A 127 2.28 -9.36 5.50
N THR A 128 2.49 -8.41 4.59
CA THR A 128 1.97 -8.47 3.23
C THR A 128 2.49 -9.68 2.45
N PHE A 129 3.79 -9.96 2.56
CA PHE A 129 4.38 -11.14 1.94
C PHE A 129 3.84 -12.44 2.53
N GLY A 130 3.73 -12.52 3.86
CA GLY A 130 3.13 -13.68 4.55
C GLY A 130 1.69 -13.94 4.11
N LEU A 131 0.86 -12.88 4.04
CA LEU A 131 -0.51 -12.98 3.54
C LEU A 131 -0.59 -13.59 2.15
N TRP A 132 0.26 -13.15 1.23
CA TRP A 132 0.28 -13.68 -0.13
C TRP A 132 0.58 -15.18 -0.17
N GLN A 133 1.48 -15.68 0.69
CA GLN A 133 1.79 -17.13 0.74
C GLN A 133 0.57 -17.96 1.15
N HIS A 134 -0.30 -17.44 2.01
CA HIS A 134 -1.54 -18.11 2.40
C HIS A 134 -2.61 -17.97 1.33
N MET A 135 -2.90 -16.76 0.86
CA MET A 135 -3.96 -16.47 -0.09
C MET A 135 -3.74 -17.12 -1.45
N LYS A 136 -2.49 -17.21 -1.90
CA LYS A 136 -2.16 -17.95 -3.14
C LYS A 136 -2.59 -19.42 -3.07
N ARG A 137 -2.47 -20.07 -1.92
CA ARG A 137 -2.94 -21.45 -1.74
C ARG A 137 -4.46 -21.51 -1.72
N GLU A 138 -5.12 -20.62 -0.99
CA GLU A 138 -6.59 -20.58 -0.94
C GLU A 138 -7.20 -20.33 -2.32
N ILE A 139 -6.61 -19.46 -3.14
CA ILE A 139 -7.06 -19.21 -4.52
C ILE A 139 -7.03 -20.50 -5.35
N ILE A 140 -5.95 -21.28 -5.25
CA ILE A 140 -5.79 -22.55 -5.96
C ILE A 140 -6.77 -23.59 -5.42
N GLU A 141 -6.87 -23.75 -4.09
CA GLU A 141 -7.73 -24.73 -3.43
C GLU A 141 -9.22 -24.50 -3.70
N GLN A 142 -9.63 -23.25 -3.91
CA GLN A 142 -11.02 -22.85 -4.20
C GLN A 142 -11.32 -22.71 -5.70
N ASP A 143 -10.34 -22.99 -6.59
CA ASP A 143 -10.47 -22.80 -8.05
C ASP A 143 -10.85 -21.36 -8.45
N LEU A 144 -10.23 -20.38 -7.81
CA LEU A 144 -10.50 -18.95 -7.99
C LEU A 144 -9.48 -18.26 -8.91
N ASP A 145 -8.57 -18.99 -9.54
CA ASP A 145 -7.49 -18.43 -10.38
C ASP A 145 -8.04 -17.55 -11.50
N ALA A 146 -9.12 -17.96 -12.15
CA ALA A 146 -9.71 -17.21 -13.26
C ALA A 146 -10.21 -15.83 -12.82
N VAL A 147 -10.97 -15.74 -11.73
CA VAL A 147 -11.50 -14.47 -11.21
C VAL A 147 -10.39 -13.62 -10.62
N PHE A 148 -9.43 -14.22 -9.90
CA PHE A 148 -8.29 -13.48 -9.38
C PHE A 148 -7.39 -12.89 -10.48
N ASN A 149 -7.20 -13.61 -11.57
CA ASN A 149 -6.48 -13.11 -12.74
C ASN A 149 -7.24 -11.95 -13.39
N LEU A 150 -8.55 -12.06 -13.57
CA LEU A 150 -9.39 -11.00 -14.12
C LEU A 150 -9.25 -9.70 -13.29
N GLU A 151 -9.39 -9.78 -11.97
CA GLU A 151 -9.26 -8.63 -11.06
C GLU A 151 -7.84 -8.03 -11.09
N THR A 152 -6.83 -8.89 -11.17
CA THR A 152 -5.42 -8.47 -11.26
C THR A 152 -5.12 -7.75 -12.59
N ASP A 153 -5.68 -8.24 -13.69
CA ASP A 153 -5.49 -7.66 -15.03
C ASP A 153 -6.29 -6.36 -15.21
N LEU A 154 -7.42 -6.22 -14.50
CA LEU A 154 -8.19 -4.98 -14.45
C LEU A 154 -7.48 -3.86 -13.67
N PHE A 155 -6.66 -4.20 -12.68
CA PHE A 155 -6.04 -3.26 -11.77
C PHE A 155 -5.29 -2.10 -12.45
N PRO A 156 -4.44 -2.30 -13.48
CA PRO A 156 -3.78 -1.19 -14.18
C PRO A 156 -4.76 -0.19 -14.80
N CYS A 157 -5.89 -0.66 -15.33
CA CYS A 157 -6.95 0.18 -15.86
C CYS A 157 -7.55 1.08 -14.76
N LEU A 158 -7.80 0.53 -13.57
CA LEU A 158 -8.31 1.30 -12.43
C LEU A 158 -7.31 2.36 -11.95
N VAL A 159 -6.01 2.05 -11.98
CA VAL A 159 -4.95 3.03 -11.72
C VAL A 159 -4.99 4.17 -12.74
N ASP A 160 -5.12 3.86 -14.03
CA ASP A 160 -5.20 4.88 -15.08
C ASP A 160 -6.45 5.75 -14.94
N MET A 161 -7.60 5.16 -14.63
CA MET A 161 -8.83 5.89 -14.35
C MET A 161 -8.65 6.87 -13.18
N ARG A 162 -8.01 6.44 -12.10
CA ARG A 162 -7.72 7.29 -10.94
C ARG A 162 -6.82 8.48 -11.30
N PHE A 163 -5.79 8.26 -12.11
CA PHE A 163 -4.88 9.33 -12.54
C PHE A 163 -5.54 10.29 -13.54
N LYS A 164 -6.41 9.80 -14.41
CA LYS A 164 -7.19 10.63 -15.33
C LYS A 164 -8.18 11.51 -14.56
N GLY A 165 -8.74 10.99 -13.47
CA GLY A 165 -9.74 11.66 -12.67
C GLY A 165 -11.10 11.80 -13.36
N VAL A 166 -11.98 12.55 -12.71
CA VAL A 166 -13.35 12.83 -13.21
C VAL A 166 -13.53 14.33 -13.34
N ARG A 167 -14.12 14.75 -14.46
CA ARG A 167 -14.46 16.16 -14.64
C ARG A 167 -15.62 16.54 -13.71
N VAL A 168 -15.39 17.56 -12.88
CA VAL A 168 -16.40 18.10 -11.96
C VAL A 168 -16.85 19.47 -12.45
N ASP A 169 -18.16 19.72 -12.45
CA ASP A 169 -18.73 21.06 -12.64
C ASP A 169 -18.59 21.84 -11.32
N VAL A 170 -17.48 22.53 -11.19
CA VAL A 170 -17.15 23.32 -9.98
C VAL A 170 -18.12 24.46 -9.78
N GLU A 171 -18.56 25.14 -10.88
CA GLU A 171 -19.51 26.27 -10.80
C GLU A 171 -20.88 25.78 -10.33
N GLY A 172 -21.38 24.69 -10.88
CA GLY A 172 -22.64 24.06 -10.48
C GLY A 172 -22.59 23.62 -9.02
N ALA A 173 -21.51 22.99 -8.58
CA ALA A 173 -21.31 22.59 -7.20
C ALA A 173 -21.28 23.78 -6.24
N GLN A 174 -20.62 24.89 -6.61
CA GLN A 174 -20.62 26.12 -5.80
C GLN A 174 -21.99 26.79 -5.72
N LYS A 175 -22.77 26.79 -6.82
CA LYS A 175 -24.16 27.30 -6.82
C LYS A 175 -25.03 26.45 -5.89
N LEU A 176 -24.94 25.13 -6.01
CA LEU A 176 -25.69 24.19 -5.17
C LEU A 176 -25.35 24.39 -3.67
N LYS A 177 -24.07 24.52 -3.34
CA LYS A 177 -23.63 24.83 -1.96
C LYS A 177 -24.33 26.05 -1.38
N LYS A 178 -24.43 27.16 -2.15
CA LYS A 178 -25.10 28.40 -1.72
C LYS A 178 -26.61 28.24 -1.51
N THR A 179 -27.22 27.25 -2.17
CA THR A 179 -28.66 26.98 -2.04
C THR A 179 -28.98 26.07 -0.84
N LEU A 180 -28.01 25.25 -0.42
CA LEU A 180 -28.16 24.28 0.67
C LEU A 180 -27.72 24.82 2.05
N ILE A 181 -27.02 25.95 2.10
CA ILE A 181 -26.56 26.65 3.31
C ILE A 181 -27.33 27.97 3.46
#